data_f20621c90ff728905fc44396af3d0d7b
#
_entry.id   f20621c90ff728905fc44396af3d0d7b
#
_cell.length_a   1.000
_cell.length_b   1.000
_cell.length_c   1.000
_cell.angle_alpha   90.00
_cell.angle_beta   90.00
_cell.angle_gamma   90.00
#
_symmetry.space_group_name_H-M   'P 1'
#
loop_
_entity.id
_entity.type
_entity.pdbx_description
1 polymer ?
#
loop_
_entity_poly.entity_id
_entity_poly.type
_entity_poly.pdbx_seq_one_letter_code
_entity_poly.pdbx_strand_id
1 'polypeptide(L)'
;MSKKHPIIAVTGSSGAGTSIAKSAFMYIFRKNGINPAIIDGDCFHRYDRNEMDRLSAEAEKKGTRLTHFGPEGNLFDELENVFSEYGKKGSGKRRFYIHDENEASEHNSATGTLTSWEPLQENTDLLFYEGLHGGLVTEKINVAKHVDLLIGVTPIINLEWMQKINRDRAIRGYTTEDATKLILSRMHDYVHYITPQFSLTDINFQRVPTIDTSNPFATHYIPSNDESFSVLHIRNLEKIHVDFHHLLEMLEGSIMSSPDTIVVPAGKKVFAMQLILTPVIQQLLNEK
;
A
#
# COMPACT_ATOMS: atom_id res chain seq x y z
N MET A 1 -5.70 18.58 -16.90
CA MET A 1 -5.07 19.77 -16.30
C MET A 1 -3.94 19.25 -15.43
N SER A 2 -2.70 19.68 -15.67
CA SER A 2 -1.58 19.29 -14.83
C SER A 2 -1.81 19.84 -13.42
N LYS A 3 -1.78 18.96 -12.41
CA LYS A 3 -1.90 19.39 -11.02
C LYS A 3 -0.55 19.92 -10.57
N LYS A 4 -0.53 21.13 -10.04
CA LYS A 4 0.68 21.79 -9.54
C LYS A 4 1.38 20.98 -8.43
N HIS A 5 0.65 20.16 -7.71
CA HIS A 5 1.13 19.34 -6.59
C HIS A 5 0.66 17.90 -6.77
N PRO A 6 1.39 17.08 -7.56
CA PRO A 6 0.96 15.72 -7.87
C PRO A 6 0.97 14.80 -6.65
N ILE A 7 0.07 13.81 -6.68
CA ILE A 7 -0.11 12.83 -5.63
C ILE A 7 0.09 11.43 -6.20
N ILE A 8 1.04 10.69 -5.63
CA ILE A 8 1.27 9.28 -5.89
C ILE A 8 0.80 8.48 -4.69
N ALA A 9 -0.08 7.51 -4.91
CA ALA A 9 -0.53 6.63 -3.85
C ALA A 9 -0.22 5.16 -4.18
N VAL A 10 0.32 4.46 -3.20
CA VAL A 10 0.46 3.00 -3.20
C VAL A 10 -0.59 2.44 -2.25
N THR A 11 -1.48 1.61 -2.78
CA THR A 11 -2.51 0.92 -2.00
C THR A 11 -2.30 -0.58 -2.00
N GLY A 12 -2.49 -1.20 -0.85
CA GLY A 12 -2.38 -2.64 -0.68
C GLY A 12 -2.60 -3.04 0.77
N SER A 13 -2.99 -4.29 0.99
CA SER A 13 -3.21 -4.79 2.35
C SER A 13 -1.89 -5.13 3.05
N SER A 14 -1.97 -5.15 4.37
CA SER A 14 -0.85 -5.57 5.22
C SER A 14 -0.46 -7.04 4.94
N GLY A 15 0.71 -7.25 4.38
CA GLY A 15 1.18 -8.58 3.92
C GLY A 15 1.27 -8.71 2.39
N ALA A 16 0.69 -7.78 1.63
CA ALA A 16 0.81 -7.79 0.16
C ALA A 16 2.21 -7.40 -0.35
N GLY A 17 3.05 -6.79 0.49
CA GLY A 17 4.40 -6.35 0.13
C GLY A 17 4.50 -4.88 -0.26
N THR A 18 3.65 -4.03 0.29
CA THR A 18 3.66 -2.57 0.08
C THR A 18 4.98 -1.92 0.50
N SER A 19 5.63 -2.44 1.55
CA SER A 19 6.95 -1.97 2.00
C SER A 19 8.05 -2.10 0.92
N ILE A 20 7.97 -3.13 0.07
CA ILE A 20 8.89 -3.30 -1.07
C ILE A 20 8.64 -2.20 -2.11
N ALA A 21 7.36 -1.91 -2.39
CA ALA A 21 7.00 -0.81 -3.28
C ALA A 21 7.49 0.53 -2.72
N LYS A 22 7.23 0.82 -1.42
CA LYS A 22 7.76 2.02 -0.73
C LYS A 22 9.27 2.15 -0.91
N SER A 23 10.02 1.07 -0.69
CA SER A 23 11.49 1.08 -0.85
C SER A 23 11.92 1.38 -2.30
N ALA A 24 11.21 0.87 -3.30
CA ALA A 24 11.47 1.17 -4.71
C ALA A 24 11.22 2.65 -5.03
N PHE A 25 10.12 3.24 -4.53
CA PHE A 25 9.83 4.66 -4.67
C PHE A 25 10.88 5.54 -3.97
N MET A 26 11.28 5.21 -2.73
CA MET A 26 12.30 5.95 -2.01
C MET A 26 13.65 5.94 -2.74
N TYR A 27 14.02 4.82 -3.36
CA TYR A 27 15.21 4.75 -4.22
C TYR A 27 15.07 5.66 -5.45
N ILE A 28 13.92 5.62 -6.15
CA ILE A 28 13.67 6.48 -7.33
C ILE A 28 13.76 7.96 -6.94
N PHE A 29 13.10 8.36 -5.86
CA PHE A 29 13.12 9.75 -5.39
C PHE A 29 14.53 10.23 -5.09
N ARG A 30 15.29 9.46 -4.29
CA ARG A 30 16.67 9.80 -3.95
C ARG A 30 17.56 9.90 -5.19
N LYS A 31 17.45 8.93 -6.13
CA LYS A 31 18.27 8.88 -7.34
C LYS A 31 18.01 10.08 -8.27
N ASN A 32 16.79 10.57 -8.31
CA ASN A 32 16.37 11.65 -9.21
C ASN A 32 16.29 13.02 -8.50
N GLY A 33 16.71 13.14 -7.25
CA GLY A 33 16.67 14.42 -6.51
C GLY A 33 15.26 14.92 -6.21
N ILE A 34 14.28 14.03 -6.12
CA ILE A 34 12.87 14.35 -5.85
C ILE A 34 12.67 14.43 -4.33
N ASN A 35 12.04 15.51 -3.86
CA ASN A 35 11.72 15.75 -2.46
C ASN A 35 10.23 15.51 -2.18
N PRO A 36 9.79 14.28 -1.76
CA PRO A 36 8.39 13.98 -1.51
C PRO A 36 7.92 14.43 -0.12
N ALA A 37 6.67 14.89 0.00
CA ALA A 37 5.92 14.80 1.24
C ALA A 37 5.48 13.34 1.46
N ILE A 38 5.93 12.70 2.53
CA ILE A 38 5.64 11.29 2.79
C ILE A 38 4.53 11.16 3.82
N ILE A 39 3.52 10.36 3.49
CA ILE A 39 2.43 9.98 4.39
C ILE A 39 2.33 8.45 4.46
N ASP A 40 2.40 7.92 5.67
CA ASP A 40 2.05 6.55 5.97
C ASP A 40 0.54 6.47 6.29
N GLY A 41 -0.18 5.53 5.66
CA GLY A 41 -1.63 5.41 5.78
C GLY A 41 -2.11 5.11 7.19
N ASP A 42 -1.30 4.46 8.01
CA ASP A 42 -1.63 4.16 9.40
C ASP A 42 -1.77 5.42 10.27
N CYS A 43 -1.27 6.57 9.79
CA CYS A 43 -1.51 7.86 10.46
C CYS A 43 -3.00 8.26 10.52
N PHE A 44 -3.84 7.67 9.66
CA PHE A 44 -5.28 7.91 9.65
C PHE A 44 -6.08 6.92 10.50
N HIS A 45 -5.44 6.01 11.23
CA HIS A 45 -6.16 5.21 12.23
C HIS A 45 -6.82 6.12 13.27
N ARG A 46 -8.05 5.79 13.64
CA ARG A 46 -8.81 6.58 14.61
C ARG A 46 -8.32 6.40 16.05
N TYR A 47 -7.88 5.18 16.35
CA TYR A 47 -7.53 4.73 17.70
C TYR A 47 -6.09 4.24 17.77
N ASP A 48 -5.46 4.38 18.91
CA ASP A 48 -4.21 3.70 19.23
C ASP A 48 -4.40 2.18 19.35
N ARG A 49 -3.31 1.43 19.50
CA ARG A 49 -3.35 -0.04 19.54
C ARG A 49 -4.23 -0.57 20.66
N ASN A 50 -4.05 -0.06 21.87
CA ASN A 50 -4.75 -0.54 23.06
C ASN A 50 -6.25 -0.24 22.99
N GLU A 51 -6.58 0.95 22.55
CA GLU A 51 -7.98 1.36 22.40
C GLU A 51 -8.66 0.61 21.26
N MET A 52 -7.97 0.39 20.13
CA MET A 52 -8.48 -0.40 19.01
C MET A 52 -8.77 -1.84 19.44
N ASP A 53 -7.86 -2.48 20.17
CA ASP A 53 -8.03 -3.86 20.66
C ASP A 53 -9.22 -3.95 21.63
N ARG A 54 -9.35 -3.01 22.55
CA ARG A 54 -10.47 -2.93 23.50
C ARG A 54 -11.81 -2.76 22.76
N LEU A 55 -11.89 -1.78 21.87
CA LEU A 55 -13.13 -1.46 21.14
C LEU A 55 -13.51 -2.58 20.13
N SER A 56 -12.53 -3.22 19.49
CA SER A 56 -12.79 -4.37 18.62
C SER A 56 -13.39 -5.54 19.40
N ALA A 57 -12.88 -5.84 20.60
CA ALA A 57 -13.43 -6.86 21.47
C ALA A 57 -14.86 -6.53 21.98
N GLU A 58 -15.14 -5.25 22.24
CA GLU A 58 -16.50 -4.81 22.59
C GLU A 58 -17.47 -4.90 21.41
N ALA A 59 -17.02 -4.54 20.21
CA ALA A 59 -17.81 -4.66 18.98
C ALA A 59 -18.16 -6.12 18.69
N GLU A 60 -17.20 -7.05 18.84
CA GLU A 60 -17.43 -8.50 18.68
C GLU A 60 -18.51 -9.00 19.63
N LYS A 61 -18.47 -8.62 20.92
CA LYS A 61 -19.50 -8.99 21.91
C LYS A 61 -20.89 -8.46 21.56
N LYS A 62 -20.98 -7.34 20.85
CA LYS A 62 -22.25 -6.74 20.41
C LYS A 62 -22.70 -7.24 19.03
N GLY A 63 -21.96 -8.16 18.41
CA GLY A 63 -22.22 -8.63 17.04
C GLY A 63 -21.98 -7.58 15.95
N THR A 64 -21.23 -6.52 16.26
CA THR A 64 -20.80 -5.48 15.33
C THR A 64 -19.32 -5.66 14.98
N ARG A 65 -18.80 -4.88 14.03
CA ARG A 65 -17.41 -4.97 13.57
C ARG A 65 -16.70 -3.64 13.75
N LEU A 66 -15.44 -3.70 14.14
CA LEU A 66 -14.51 -2.58 14.13
C LEU A 66 -13.15 -3.11 13.71
N THR A 67 -12.66 -2.65 12.56
CA THR A 67 -11.39 -3.12 11.99
C THR A 67 -10.57 -1.95 11.45
N HIS A 68 -9.27 -2.17 11.23
CA HIS A 68 -8.40 -1.20 10.55
C HIS A 68 -8.71 -1.05 9.04
N PHE A 69 -9.63 -1.82 8.48
CA PHE A 69 -10.02 -1.72 7.07
C PHE A 69 -11.25 -0.85 6.85
N GLY A 70 -12.11 -0.75 7.86
CA GLY A 70 -13.38 -0.06 7.78
C GLY A 70 -13.37 1.40 8.27
N PRO A 71 -14.48 2.12 8.04
CA PRO A 71 -14.61 3.55 8.38
C PRO A 71 -14.63 3.83 9.89
N GLU A 72 -15.05 2.85 10.69
CA GLU A 72 -15.11 3.00 12.15
C GLU A 72 -13.69 3.08 12.75
N GLY A 73 -12.73 2.36 12.14
CA GLY A 73 -11.33 2.33 12.57
C GLY A 73 -10.45 3.42 11.97
N ASN A 74 -10.96 4.21 11.01
CA ASN A 74 -10.16 5.15 10.23
C ASN A 74 -10.82 6.52 10.09
N LEU A 75 -10.01 7.53 9.81
CA LEU A 75 -10.40 8.92 9.54
C LEU A 75 -10.39 9.15 8.02
N PHE A 76 -11.35 8.55 7.29
CA PHE A 76 -11.41 8.63 5.82
C PHE A 76 -11.65 10.04 5.29
N ASP A 77 -12.41 10.84 6.02
CA ASP A 77 -12.64 12.25 5.76
C ASP A 77 -11.35 13.07 5.85
N GLU A 78 -10.53 12.83 6.88
CA GLU A 78 -9.23 13.47 7.01
C GLU A 78 -8.25 13.04 5.89
N LEU A 79 -8.26 11.77 5.51
CA LEU A 79 -7.44 11.27 4.38
C LEU A 79 -7.80 12.00 3.09
N GLU A 80 -9.09 12.08 2.75
CA GLU A 80 -9.55 12.79 1.56
C GLU A 80 -9.22 14.29 1.63
N ASN A 81 -9.41 14.91 2.80
CA ASN A 81 -9.11 16.33 3.00
C ASN A 81 -7.62 16.63 2.79
N VAL A 82 -6.71 15.82 3.32
CA VAL A 82 -5.27 15.98 3.14
C VAL A 82 -4.89 15.86 1.67
N PHE A 83 -5.43 14.88 0.93
CA PHE A 83 -5.16 14.73 -0.49
C PHE A 83 -5.71 15.92 -1.30
N SER A 84 -6.94 16.36 -0.99
CA SER A 84 -7.54 17.53 -1.62
C SER A 84 -6.77 18.82 -1.35
N GLU A 85 -6.32 19.02 -0.13
CA GLU A 85 -5.56 20.20 0.27
C GLU A 85 -4.18 20.20 -0.40
N TYR A 86 -3.46 19.07 -0.36
CA TYR A 86 -2.15 18.96 -0.98
C TYR A 86 -2.22 19.20 -2.50
N GLY A 87 -3.14 18.57 -3.20
CA GLY A 87 -3.30 18.77 -4.65
C GLY A 87 -3.63 20.20 -5.06
N LYS A 88 -4.20 21.00 -4.16
CA LYS A 88 -4.53 22.41 -4.41
C LYS A 88 -3.42 23.38 -4.00
N LYS A 89 -2.74 23.11 -2.88
CA LYS A 89 -1.87 24.09 -2.21
C LYS A 89 -0.44 23.60 -1.98
N GLY A 90 -0.15 22.28 -2.12
CA GLY A 90 1.12 21.67 -1.72
C GLY A 90 1.34 21.64 -0.21
N SER A 91 0.26 21.78 0.56
CA SER A 91 0.25 21.78 2.03
C SER A 91 -0.70 20.72 2.56
N GLY A 92 -0.55 20.37 3.83
CA GLY A 92 -1.39 19.42 4.52
C GLY A 92 -0.84 19.11 5.89
N LYS A 93 -1.34 18.05 6.50
CA LYS A 93 -0.89 17.58 7.81
C LYS A 93 -0.67 16.08 7.81
N ARG A 94 0.19 15.62 8.71
CA ARG A 94 0.43 14.21 9.00
C ARG A 94 0.61 14.00 10.50
N ARG A 95 0.59 12.77 10.92
CA ARG A 95 1.06 12.27 12.21
C ARG A 95 1.67 10.90 12.02
N PHE A 96 2.21 10.28 13.05
CA PHE A 96 2.83 8.98 12.97
C PHE A 96 2.08 7.99 13.86
N TYR A 97 1.87 6.79 13.35
CA TYR A 97 1.54 5.63 14.16
C TYR A 97 2.84 4.91 14.50
N ILE A 98 3.13 4.75 15.77
CA ILE A 98 4.42 4.23 16.25
C ILE A 98 4.38 2.69 16.27
N HIS A 99 5.11 2.05 15.37
CA HIS A 99 5.09 0.60 15.20
C HIS A 99 6.04 -0.14 16.14
N ASP A 100 7.24 0.43 16.36
CA ASP A 100 8.33 -0.21 17.09
C ASP A 100 9.12 0.77 17.99
N GLU A 101 10.11 0.24 18.70
CA GLU A 101 10.93 1.00 19.66
C GLU A 101 11.86 2.02 18.99
N ASN A 102 12.24 1.83 17.72
CA ASN A 102 13.06 2.79 17.00
C ASN A 102 12.25 4.05 16.69
N GLU A 103 11.04 3.86 16.15
CA GLU A 103 10.09 4.95 15.90
C GLU A 103 9.66 5.63 17.22
N ALA A 104 9.47 4.84 18.31
CA ALA A 104 9.17 5.36 19.63
C ALA A 104 10.25 6.33 20.12
N SER A 105 11.51 5.97 19.93
CA SER A 105 12.66 6.80 20.29
C SER A 105 12.76 8.06 19.41
N GLU A 106 12.54 7.91 18.10
CA GLU A 106 12.62 9.03 17.13
C GLU A 106 11.53 10.07 17.41
N HIS A 107 10.32 9.64 17.72
CA HIS A 107 9.18 10.53 17.93
C HIS A 107 8.89 10.86 19.40
N ASN A 108 9.71 10.37 20.33
CA ASN A 108 9.51 10.53 21.78
C ASN A 108 8.06 10.14 22.20
N SER A 109 7.61 9.00 21.72
CA SER A 109 6.26 8.47 21.91
C SER A 109 6.34 6.99 22.28
N ALA A 110 5.24 6.41 22.76
CA ALA A 110 5.19 4.98 23.06
C ALA A 110 4.79 4.14 21.83
N THR A 111 5.30 2.92 21.75
CA THR A 111 4.90 1.95 20.71
C THR A 111 3.39 1.68 20.74
N GLY A 112 2.76 1.69 19.56
CA GLY A 112 1.32 1.48 19.40
C GLY A 112 0.47 2.74 19.56
N THR A 113 1.07 3.91 19.76
CA THR A 113 0.36 5.19 19.89
C THR A 113 0.39 6.02 18.61
N LEU A 114 -0.41 7.08 18.57
CA LEU A 114 -0.45 8.09 17.53
C LEU A 114 0.16 9.40 18.03
N THR A 115 1.05 10.01 17.27
CA THR A 115 1.56 11.35 17.60
C THR A 115 0.51 12.44 17.35
N SER A 116 0.78 13.67 17.80
CA SER A 116 -0.01 14.83 17.40
C SER A 116 0.13 15.10 15.90
N TRP A 117 -0.90 15.74 15.31
CA TRP A 117 -0.83 16.21 13.94
C TRP A 117 0.20 17.32 13.78
N GLU A 118 1.01 17.23 12.75
CA GLU A 118 2.00 18.23 12.34
C GLU A 118 1.81 18.62 10.88
N PRO A 119 2.22 19.83 10.45
CA PRO A 119 2.20 20.21 9.04
C PRO A 119 3.15 19.32 8.23
N LEU A 120 2.79 19.08 6.97
CA LEU A 120 3.71 18.48 6.00
C LEU A 120 4.90 19.41 5.74
N GLN A 121 6.01 18.82 5.34
CA GLN A 121 7.18 19.57 4.90
C GLN A 121 6.83 20.50 3.74
N GLU A 122 7.28 21.75 3.80
CA GLU A 122 7.12 22.72 2.71
C GLU A 122 8.07 22.45 1.53
N ASN A 123 7.75 23.01 0.36
CA ASN A 123 8.55 22.92 -0.86
C ASN A 123 8.84 21.49 -1.31
N THR A 124 7.83 20.63 -1.22
CA THR A 124 7.88 19.26 -1.71
C THR A 124 7.48 19.19 -3.19
N ASP A 125 8.04 18.21 -3.91
CA ASP A 125 7.79 18.01 -5.33
C ASP A 125 6.47 17.29 -5.58
N LEU A 126 6.12 16.38 -4.71
CA LEU A 126 4.92 15.56 -4.78
C LEU A 126 4.53 15.06 -3.38
N LEU A 127 3.30 14.57 -3.23
CA LEU A 127 2.89 13.77 -2.10
C LEU A 127 3.02 12.30 -2.45
N PHE A 128 3.66 11.53 -1.58
CA PHE A 128 3.73 10.07 -1.65
C PHE A 128 3.01 9.47 -0.46
N TYR A 129 1.97 8.71 -0.75
CA TYR A 129 1.19 7.94 0.23
C TYR A 129 1.45 6.45 0.07
N GLU A 130 1.62 5.74 1.15
CA GLU A 130 1.62 4.27 1.19
C GLU A 130 0.70 3.81 2.32
N GLY A 131 -0.26 2.90 2.00
CA GLY A 131 -1.16 2.37 3.01
C GLY A 131 -2.35 1.61 2.44
N LEU A 132 -3.36 1.41 3.29
CA LEU A 132 -4.53 0.58 2.98
C LEU A 132 -5.54 1.26 2.05
N HIS A 133 -5.63 2.59 2.05
CA HIS A 133 -6.79 3.31 1.54
C HIS A 133 -6.46 4.38 0.48
N GLY A 134 -5.30 4.22 -0.22
CA GLY A 134 -4.83 5.19 -1.22
C GLY A 134 -5.75 5.39 -2.42
N GLY A 135 -6.58 4.42 -2.74
CA GLY A 135 -7.58 4.48 -3.82
C GLY A 135 -9.03 4.35 -3.34
N LEU A 136 -9.30 4.63 -2.05
CA LEU A 136 -10.61 4.44 -1.43
C LEU A 136 -11.71 5.25 -2.12
N VAL A 137 -12.82 4.58 -2.41
CA VAL A 137 -14.08 5.21 -2.86
C VAL A 137 -15.23 4.58 -2.07
N THR A 138 -16.05 5.43 -1.48
CA THR A 138 -17.30 5.08 -0.79
C THR A 138 -18.41 6.01 -1.28
N GLU A 139 -19.63 5.87 -0.77
CA GLU A 139 -20.73 6.80 -1.09
C GLU A 139 -20.41 8.27 -0.74
N LYS A 140 -19.59 8.51 0.28
CA LYS A 140 -19.30 9.87 0.80
C LYS A 140 -17.87 10.33 0.52
N ILE A 141 -16.94 9.41 0.38
CA ILE A 141 -15.50 9.67 0.30
C ILE A 141 -14.97 9.16 -1.04
N ASN A 142 -14.15 9.96 -1.69
CA ASN A 142 -13.47 9.56 -2.93
C ASN A 142 -12.01 10.03 -2.92
N VAL A 143 -11.12 9.25 -2.32
CA VAL A 143 -9.69 9.53 -2.28
C VAL A 143 -9.07 9.41 -3.68
N ALA A 144 -9.49 8.39 -4.45
CA ALA A 144 -8.94 8.09 -5.77
C ALA A 144 -8.99 9.28 -6.76
N LYS A 145 -10.03 10.14 -6.66
CA LYS A 145 -10.16 11.32 -7.54
C LYS A 145 -9.03 12.35 -7.40
N HIS A 146 -8.29 12.31 -6.28
CA HIS A 146 -7.20 13.24 -5.99
C HIS A 146 -5.84 12.70 -6.40
N VAL A 147 -5.74 11.39 -6.72
CA VAL A 147 -4.48 10.70 -7.01
C VAL A 147 -4.14 10.83 -8.50
N ASP A 148 -2.91 11.24 -8.79
CA ASP A 148 -2.39 11.36 -10.15
C ASP A 148 -1.79 10.05 -10.65
N LEU A 149 -1.18 9.25 -9.75
CA LEU A 149 -0.68 7.90 -10.04
C LEU A 149 -1.06 6.95 -8.92
N LEU A 150 -1.97 6.04 -9.18
CA LEU A 150 -2.44 5.05 -8.21
C LEU A 150 -1.85 3.67 -8.51
N ILE A 151 -1.04 3.17 -7.58
CA ILE A 151 -0.36 1.88 -7.67
C ILE A 151 -1.03 0.88 -6.73
N GLY A 152 -1.40 -0.28 -7.26
CA GLY A 152 -1.88 -1.42 -6.49
C GLY A 152 -0.78 -2.43 -6.21
N VAL A 153 -0.60 -2.81 -4.94
CA VAL A 153 0.12 -4.03 -4.57
C VAL A 153 -0.94 -5.09 -4.29
N THR A 154 -1.29 -5.80 -5.35
CA THR A 154 -2.43 -6.72 -5.36
C THR A 154 -2.00 -8.08 -4.78
N PRO A 155 -2.63 -8.58 -3.73
CA PRO A 155 -2.26 -9.86 -3.16
C PRO A 155 -2.83 -11.04 -3.97
N ILE A 156 -2.14 -12.18 -3.90
CA ILE A 156 -2.78 -13.48 -3.95
C ILE A 156 -3.22 -13.77 -2.51
N ILE A 157 -4.51 -13.89 -2.26
CA ILE A 157 -5.07 -13.95 -0.90
C ILE A 157 -4.40 -15.03 -0.05
N ASN A 158 -4.20 -16.22 -0.57
CA ASN A 158 -3.55 -17.29 0.17
C ASN A 158 -2.12 -16.92 0.59
N LEU A 159 -1.34 -16.33 -0.32
CA LEU A 159 0.01 -15.89 -0.02
C LEU A 159 0.02 -14.74 1.02
N GLU A 160 -0.91 -13.80 0.91
CA GLU A 160 -1.08 -12.72 1.89
C GLU A 160 -1.36 -13.27 3.29
N TRP A 161 -2.27 -14.25 3.41
CA TRP A 161 -2.60 -14.86 4.68
C TRP A 161 -1.42 -15.64 5.27
N MET A 162 -0.71 -16.41 4.45
CA MET A 162 0.53 -17.08 4.86
C MET A 162 1.53 -16.09 5.44
N GLN A 163 1.80 -15.00 4.73
CA GLN A 163 2.74 -13.97 5.15
C GLN A 163 2.27 -13.28 6.43
N LYS A 164 0.99 -12.96 6.54
CA LYS A 164 0.41 -12.35 7.72
C LYS A 164 0.47 -13.26 8.93
N ILE A 165 0.08 -14.53 8.82
CA ILE A 165 0.13 -15.49 9.92
C ILE A 165 1.56 -15.66 10.41
N ASN A 166 2.53 -15.84 9.49
CA ASN A 166 3.94 -16.00 9.86
C ASN A 166 4.49 -14.75 10.57
N ARG A 167 4.20 -13.56 10.05
CA ARG A 167 4.61 -12.30 10.68
C ARG A 167 4.00 -12.12 12.06
N ASP A 168 2.69 -12.30 12.20
CA ASP A 168 1.98 -12.08 13.46
C ASP A 168 2.41 -13.11 14.53
N ARG A 169 2.80 -14.32 14.14
CA ARG A 169 3.43 -15.30 15.03
C ARG A 169 4.83 -14.88 15.45
N ALA A 170 5.68 -14.50 14.48
CA ALA A 170 7.09 -14.22 14.76
C ALA A 170 7.30 -12.91 15.53
N ILE A 171 6.50 -11.88 15.26
CA ILE A 171 6.72 -10.53 15.79
C ILE A 171 5.76 -10.21 16.95
N ARG A 172 4.50 -10.69 16.86
CA ARG A 172 3.44 -10.34 17.81
C ARG A 172 3.09 -11.45 18.80
N GLY A 173 3.68 -12.64 18.64
CA GLY A 173 3.45 -13.77 19.52
C GLY A 173 2.05 -14.40 19.41
N TYR A 174 1.30 -14.14 18.34
CA TYR A 174 -0.01 -14.75 18.13
C TYR A 174 0.11 -16.24 17.82
N THR A 175 -0.90 -17.00 18.21
CA THR A 175 -1.08 -18.36 17.70
C THR A 175 -1.56 -18.33 16.24
N THR A 176 -1.48 -19.46 15.54
CA THR A 176 -2.05 -19.59 14.19
C THR A 176 -3.56 -19.38 14.22
N GLU A 177 -4.22 -19.89 15.25
CA GLU A 177 -5.66 -19.77 15.48
C GLU A 177 -6.08 -18.32 15.68
N ASP A 178 -5.35 -17.55 16.51
CA ASP A 178 -5.63 -16.14 16.76
C ASP A 178 -5.43 -15.30 15.50
N ALA A 179 -4.32 -15.53 14.78
CA ALA A 179 -4.06 -14.84 13.52
C ALA A 179 -5.12 -15.16 12.46
N THR A 180 -5.56 -16.42 12.38
CA THR A 180 -6.63 -16.86 11.47
C THR A 180 -7.97 -16.21 11.84
N LYS A 181 -8.34 -16.22 13.12
CA LYS A 181 -9.56 -15.57 13.61
C LYS A 181 -9.56 -14.08 13.26
N LEU A 182 -8.42 -13.40 13.46
CA LEU A 182 -8.26 -11.99 13.13
C LEU A 182 -8.39 -11.72 11.62
N ILE A 183 -7.84 -12.58 10.77
CA ILE A 183 -8.01 -12.48 9.31
C ILE A 183 -9.49 -12.59 8.95
N LEU A 184 -10.15 -13.62 9.41
CA LEU A 184 -11.56 -13.90 9.08
C LEU A 184 -12.49 -12.80 9.59
N SER A 185 -12.26 -12.23 10.77
CA SER A 185 -13.07 -11.14 11.32
C SER A 185 -13.01 -9.86 10.48
N ARG A 186 -11.94 -9.67 9.70
CA ARG A 186 -11.72 -8.49 8.84
C ARG A 186 -12.22 -8.66 7.40
N MET A 187 -12.65 -9.88 7.00
CA MET A 187 -12.97 -10.17 5.60
C MET A 187 -14.09 -9.33 5.03
N HIS A 188 -15.10 -8.98 5.83
CA HIS A 188 -16.17 -8.09 5.37
C HIS A 188 -15.61 -6.74 4.90
N ASP A 189 -14.81 -6.08 5.75
CA ASP A 189 -14.25 -4.77 5.44
C ASP A 189 -13.16 -4.86 4.36
N TYR A 190 -12.44 -5.98 4.31
CA TYR A 190 -11.49 -6.27 3.25
C TYR A 190 -12.17 -6.25 1.87
N VAL A 191 -13.29 -6.93 1.73
CA VAL A 191 -14.06 -7.01 0.48
C VAL A 191 -14.69 -5.67 0.12
N HIS A 192 -15.12 -4.87 1.11
CA HIS A 192 -15.83 -3.62 0.86
C HIS A 192 -14.92 -2.39 0.71
N TYR A 193 -13.77 -2.37 1.37
CA TYR A 193 -12.92 -1.17 1.42
C TYR A 193 -11.51 -1.37 0.82
N ILE A 194 -11.00 -2.62 0.77
CA ILE A 194 -9.64 -2.86 0.26
C ILE A 194 -9.66 -3.33 -1.19
N THR A 195 -10.36 -4.44 -1.49
CA THR A 195 -10.30 -5.05 -2.83
C THR A 195 -10.87 -4.17 -3.94
N PRO A 196 -11.92 -3.35 -3.75
CA PRO A 196 -12.45 -2.52 -4.82
C PRO A 196 -11.44 -1.50 -5.37
N GLN A 197 -10.50 -1.06 -4.55
CA GLN A 197 -9.47 -0.10 -4.95
C GLN A 197 -8.58 -0.62 -6.08
N PHE A 198 -8.32 -1.95 -6.13
CA PHE A 198 -7.46 -2.55 -7.15
C PHE A 198 -8.05 -2.45 -8.57
N SER A 199 -9.33 -2.20 -8.70
CA SER A 199 -9.97 -1.92 -9.99
C SER A 199 -9.76 -0.49 -10.47
N LEU A 200 -9.30 0.41 -9.60
CA LEU A 200 -9.08 1.84 -9.90
C LEU A 200 -7.60 2.18 -10.14
N THR A 201 -6.70 1.28 -9.83
CA THR A 201 -5.25 1.51 -9.93
C THR A 201 -4.80 1.68 -11.38
N ASP A 202 -3.78 2.48 -11.60
CA ASP A 202 -3.13 2.64 -12.91
C ASP A 202 -2.21 1.45 -13.24
N ILE A 203 -1.48 0.95 -12.22
CA ILE A 203 -0.59 -0.21 -12.33
C ILE A 203 -0.83 -1.12 -11.13
N ASN A 204 -0.94 -2.42 -11.37
CA ASN A 204 -0.96 -3.46 -10.35
C ASN A 204 0.32 -4.28 -10.35
N PHE A 205 0.89 -4.47 -9.18
CA PHE A 205 2.02 -5.38 -8.92
C PHE A 205 1.52 -6.55 -8.08
N GLN A 206 1.51 -7.75 -8.64
CA GLN A 206 1.04 -8.95 -7.96
C GLN A 206 2.16 -9.99 -7.90
N ARG A 207 2.42 -10.54 -6.72
CA ARG A 207 3.30 -11.69 -6.56
C ARG A 207 2.49 -12.98 -6.65
N VAL A 208 2.89 -13.87 -7.57
CA VAL A 208 2.20 -15.12 -7.84
C VAL A 208 3.16 -16.28 -7.55
N PRO A 209 2.86 -17.14 -6.54
CA PRO A 209 3.67 -18.30 -6.22
C PRO A 209 3.49 -19.38 -7.29
N THR A 210 4.56 -20.17 -7.52
CA THR A 210 4.56 -21.33 -8.41
C THR A 210 4.40 -22.66 -7.67
N ILE A 211 4.38 -22.59 -6.33
CA ILE A 211 4.15 -23.74 -5.47
C ILE A 211 2.73 -23.73 -4.92
N ASP A 212 2.29 -24.85 -4.37
CA ASP A 212 0.95 -25.00 -3.79
C ASP A 212 0.79 -24.09 -2.55
N THR A 213 -0.19 -23.21 -2.60
CA THR A 213 -0.61 -22.33 -1.51
C THR A 213 -2.09 -22.51 -1.16
N SER A 214 -2.69 -23.64 -1.56
CA SER A 214 -4.13 -23.90 -1.39
C SER A 214 -4.61 -23.88 0.07
N ASN A 215 -3.73 -24.23 1.02
CA ASN A 215 -4.01 -24.17 2.44
C ASN A 215 -3.09 -23.18 3.18
N PRO A 216 -3.43 -21.88 3.22
CA PRO A 216 -2.60 -20.87 3.85
C PRO A 216 -2.49 -21.00 5.37
N PHE A 217 -3.38 -21.77 6.01
CA PHE A 217 -3.38 -21.97 7.47
C PHE A 217 -2.49 -23.12 7.92
N ALA A 218 -2.30 -24.14 7.09
CA ALA A 218 -1.51 -25.31 7.43
C ALA A 218 -0.02 -25.20 7.06
N THR A 219 0.34 -24.27 6.20
CA THR A 219 1.71 -24.13 5.73
C THR A 219 2.49 -23.12 6.55
N HIS A 220 3.74 -23.51 6.91
CA HIS A 220 4.70 -22.63 7.58
C HIS A 220 5.78 -22.11 6.63
N TYR A 221 5.69 -22.48 5.35
CA TYR A 221 6.66 -22.13 4.34
C TYR A 221 6.12 -21.04 3.43
N ILE A 222 6.79 -19.90 3.43
CA ILE A 222 6.47 -18.80 2.51
C ILE A 222 7.28 -18.98 1.24
N PRO A 223 6.65 -19.00 0.05
CA PRO A 223 7.36 -19.11 -1.23
C PRO A 223 8.50 -18.10 -1.34
N SER A 224 9.65 -18.56 -1.77
CA SER A 224 10.82 -17.71 -2.08
C SER A 224 10.61 -16.92 -3.37
N ASN A 225 11.56 -16.03 -3.70
CA ASN A 225 11.52 -15.33 -4.99
C ASN A 225 11.68 -16.29 -6.17
N ASP A 226 12.46 -17.37 -6.02
CA ASP A 226 12.67 -18.35 -7.09
C ASP A 226 11.44 -19.25 -7.31
N GLU A 227 10.54 -19.27 -6.32
CA GLU A 227 9.26 -19.98 -6.37
C GLU A 227 8.08 -19.05 -6.65
N SER A 228 8.34 -17.89 -7.23
CA SER A 228 7.32 -16.89 -7.51
C SER A 228 7.63 -16.12 -8.78
N PHE A 229 6.57 -15.61 -9.40
CA PHE A 229 6.63 -14.54 -10.40
C PHE A 229 6.01 -13.26 -9.87
N SER A 230 6.35 -12.13 -10.49
CA SER A 230 5.63 -10.88 -10.33
C SER A 230 4.90 -10.56 -11.63
N VAL A 231 3.60 -10.37 -11.54
CA VAL A 231 2.73 -9.95 -12.63
C VAL A 231 2.51 -8.45 -12.51
N LEU A 232 2.85 -7.72 -13.55
CA LEU A 232 2.70 -6.27 -13.64
C LEU A 232 1.67 -5.97 -14.71
N HIS A 233 0.50 -5.51 -14.27
CA HIS A 233 -0.61 -5.14 -15.14
C HIS A 233 -0.74 -3.62 -15.20
N ILE A 234 -0.64 -3.05 -16.39
CA ILE A 234 -0.74 -1.61 -16.66
C ILE A 234 -2.09 -1.35 -17.31
N ARG A 235 -3.02 -0.82 -16.53
CA ARG A 235 -4.42 -0.68 -16.94
C ARG A 235 -4.67 0.40 -17.98
N ASN A 236 -3.87 1.46 -17.98
CA ASN A 236 -4.06 2.59 -18.86
C ASN A 236 -2.75 2.94 -19.59
N LEU A 237 -2.55 2.29 -20.73
CA LEU A 237 -1.39 2.50 -21.59
C LEU A 237 -1.36 3.87 -22.25
N GLU A 238 -2.50 4.57 -22.37
CA GLU A 238 -2.54 5.94 -22.89
C GLU A 238 -2.00 6.94 -21.86
N LYS A 239 -2.23 6.67 -20.58
CA LYS A 239 -1.71 7.51 -19.48
C LYS A 239 -0.27 7.11 -19.11
N ILE A 240 0.04 5.82 -19.19
CA ILE A 240 1.31 5.25 -18.75
C ILE A 240 2.02 4.65 -19.95
N HIS A 241 2.93 5.42 -20.51
CA HIS A 241 3.71 4.97 -21.65
C HIS A 241 4.82 4.02 -21.19
N VAL A 242 4.72 2.76 -21.60
CA VAL A 242 5.71 1.71 -21.27
C VAL A 242 6.26 1.12 -22.54
N ASP A 243 7.58 1.14 -22.66
CA ASP A 243 8.29 0.39 -23.69
C ASP A 243 8.49 -1.07 -23.25
N PHE A 244 7.53 -1.92 -23.57
CA PHE A 244 7.60 -3.33 -23.23
C PHE A 244 8.76 -4.07 -23.91
N HIS A 245 9.19 -3.62 -25.10
CA HIS A 245 10.33 -4.21 -25.79
C HIS A 245 11.61 -4.00 -24.96
N HIS A 246 11.84 -2.75 -24.55
CA HIS A 246 12.94 -2.42 -23.66
C HIS A 246 12.86 -3.16 -22.31
N LEU A 247 11.66 -3.30 -21.73
CA LEU A 247 11.50 -4.06 -20.49
C LEU A 247 11.89 -5.53 -20.64
N LEU A 248 11.47 -6.17 -21.73
CA LEU A 248 11.82 -7.58 -22.01
C LEU A 248 13.33 -7.77 -22.21
N GLU A 249 14.01 -6.83 -22.84
CA GLU A 249 15.48 -6.85 -22.99
C GLU A 249 16.19 -6.71 -21.63
N MET A 250 15.71 -5.80 -20.78
CA MET A 250 16.34 -5.53 -19.48
C MET A 250 16.01 -6.56 -18.41
N LEU A 251 14.86 -7.22 -18.53
CA LEU A 251 14.33 -8.16 -17.53
C LEU A 251 14.38 -9.61 -18.08
N GLU A 252 15.56 -10.16 -18.19
CA GLU A 252 15.76 -11.54 -18.66
C GLU A 252 14.84 -12.54 -17.95
N GLY A 253 14.20 -13.43 -18.69
CA GLY A 253 13.23 -14.41 -18.21
C GLY A 253 11.82 -13.84 -18.04
N SER A 254 11.57 -12.61 -18.51
CA SER A 254 10.24 -12.00 -18.53
C SER A 254 9.50 -12.33 -19.82
N ILE A 255 8.18 -12.35 -19.74
CA ILE A 255 7.30 -12.60 -20.89
C ILE A 255 6.10 -11.65 -20.86
N MET A 256 5.54 -11.34 -22.03
CA MET A 256 4.22 -10.70 -22.11
C MET A 256 3.13 -11.78 -22.00
N SER A 257 2.20 -11.63 -21.05
CA SER A 257 1.01 -12.48 -20.96
C SER A 257 -0.21 -11.89 -21.66
N SER A 258 -0.23 -10.57 -21.84
CA SER A 258 -1.20 -9.81 -22.62
C SER A 258 -0.55 -8.49 -23.09
N PRO A 259 -1.19 -7.70 -23.98
CA PRO A 259 -0.62 -6.45 -24.46
C PRO A 259 -0.31 -5.39 -23.36
N ASP A 260 -0.90 -5.54 -22.20
CA ASP A 260 -0.81 -4.64 -21.04
C ASP A 260 -0.19 -5.28 -19.80
N THR A 261 0.26 -6.54 -19.90
CA THR A 261 0.71 -7.32 -18.74
C THR A 261 2.02 -8.03 -19.01
N ILE A 262 3.05 -7.70 -18.23
CA ILE A 262 4.34 -8.38 -18.21
C ILE A 262 4.47 -9.25 -16.95
N VAL A 263 4.99 -10.46 -17.14
CA VAL A 263 5.33 -11.39 -16.05
C VAL A 263 6.84 -11.43 -15.92
N VAL A 264 7.34 -11.16 -14.74
CA VAL A 264 8.78 -11.14 -14.46
C VAL A 264 9.13 -12.08 -13.32
N PRO A 265 10.35 -12.68 -13.29
CA PRO A 265 10.82 -13.41 -12.12
C PRO A 265 10.73 -12.54 -10.87
N ALA A 266 10.24 -13.09 -9.75
CA ALA A 266 9.96 -12.26 -8.57
C ALA A 266 11.19 -11.57 -7.98
N GLY A 267 12.39 -12.15 -8.16
CA GLY A 267 13.66 -11.51 -7.80
C GLY A 267 13.96 -10.21 -8.57
N LYS A 268 13.32 -10.01 -9.73
CA LYS A 268 13.49 -8.80 -10.57
C LYS A 268 12.39 -7.76 -10.35
N LYS A 269 11.43 -7.99 -9.42
CA LYS A 269 10.29 -7.11 -9.16
C LYS A 269 10.70 -5.66 -8.90
N VAL A 270 11.66 -5.44 -8.02
CA VAL A 270 12.10 -4.08 -7.65
C VAL A 270 12.72 -3.37 -8.85
N PHE A 271 13.53 -4.07 -9.63
CA PHE A 271 14.14 -3.51 -10.84
C PHE A 271 13.08 -3.18 -11.90
N ALA A 272 12.10 -4.06 -12.09
CA ALA A 272 10.96 -3.81 -12.99
C ALA A 272 10.16 -2.56 -12.52
N MET A 273 9.91 -2.42 -11.22
CA MET A 273 9.28 -1.22 -10.66
C MET A 273 10.09 0.05 -11.01
N GLN A 274 11.41 0.01 -10.86
CA GLN A 274 12.26 1.17 -11.16
C GLN A 274 12.24 1.53 -12.65
N LEU A 275 12.29 0.55 -13.54
CA LEU A 275 12.26 0.78 -14.99
C LEU A 275 10.93 1.40 -15.45
N ILE A 276 9.81 0.95 -14.88
CA ILE A 276 8.48 1.44 -15.25
C ILE A 276 8.16 2.76 -14.58
N LEU A 277 8.41 2.87 -13.27
CA LEU A 277 7.94 4.03 -12.48
C LEU A 277 8.82 5.27 -12.66
N THR A 278 10.12 5.11 -12.96
CA THR A 278 11.01 6.27 -13.11
C THR A 278 10.54 7.23 -14.22
N PRO A 279 10.33 6.78 -15.46
CA PRO A 279 9.85 7.67 -16.53
C PRO A 279 8.45 8.23 -16.24
N VAL A 280 7.55 7.44 -15.65
CA VAL A 280 6.20 7.89 -15.30
C VAL A 280 6.23 9.01 -14.26
N ILE A 281 7.06 8.89 -13.23
CA ILE A 281 7.22 9.93 -12.20
C ILE A 281 7.86 11.18 -12.80
N GLN A 282 8.88 11.04 -13.65
CA GLN A 282 9.50 12.17 -14.34
C GLN A 282 8.52 12.91 -15.23
N GLN A 283 7.70 12.19 -16.01
CA GLN A 283 6.64 12.79 -16.81
C GLN A 283 5.67 13.56 -15.92
N LEU A 284 5.17 12.95 -14.83
CA LEU A 284 4.24 13.58 -13.90
C LEU A 284 4.78 14.88 -13.30
N LEU A 285 6.10 14.95 -13.03
CA LEU A 285 6.75 16.15 -12.52
C LEU A 285 6.99 17.22 -13.59
N ASN A 286 7.16 16.83 -14.86
CA ASN A 286 7.36 17.75 -15.96
C ASN A 286 6.05 18.40 -16.45
N GLU A 287 4.90 17.81 -16.11
CA GLU A 287 3.57 18.34 -16.45
C GLU A 287 3.03 19.37 -15.43
N LYS A 288 3.87 19.80 -14.47
CA LYS A 288 3.54 20.79 -13.42
C LYS A 288 3.27 22.18 -13.96
#